data_9ff8cda275dd1a68a5cb40f9c8eac489
#
_entry.id   9ff8cda275dd1a68a5cb40f9c8eac489
#
_cell.length_a   1.000
_cell.length_b   1.000
_cell.length_c   1.000
_cell.angle_alpha   90.00
_cell.angle_beta   90.00
_cell.angle_gamma   90.00
#
_symmetry.space_group_name_H-M   'P 1'
#
loop_
_entity.id
_entity.type
_entity.pdbx_description
1 polymer ?
#
loop_
_entity_poly.entity_id
_entity_poly.type
_entity_poly.pdbx_seq_one_letter_code
_entity_poly.pdbx_strand_id
1 'polypeptide(L)'
;MRKIGIICAGDEELEPFLRRMGKTAVSQKAMLSFHEGRAAGFSAAALFCGVGKVNAAAAILILIDDYGVDAVINAGTAGGMDESVGLFDTIVAETTFYHDVDDGILTEFHPWLPAARFEADPLLLAAAGRVCRRNAKVRRGLIVTGDRFVDGGMRSLLNREYAPLAADMETAAVAHVCHVNAIPFLAVRCITDTSVCPGQDAFEKNCARASEIAADIVFEILRELTVIVPALS
;
A
#
# COMPACT_ATOMS: atom_id res chain seq x y z
N MET A 1 -4.46 15.33 9.86
CA MET A 1 -3.29 14.44 9.72
C MET A 1 -2.04 15.22 10.07
N ARG A 2 -1.25 14.74 11.02
CA ARG A 2 0.00 15.37 11.46
C ARG A 2 1.19 14.45 11.24
N LYS A 3 1.01 13.13 11.44
CA LYS A 3 2.06 12.13 11.28
C LYS A 3 1.59 10.99 10.40
N ILE A 4 2.32 10.76 9.31
CA ILE A 4 2.01 9.72 8.31
C ILE A 4 2.86 8.49 8.59
N GLY A 5 2.23 7.32 8.66
CA GLY A 5 2.90 6.03 8.60
C GLY A 5 3.14 5.63 7.14
N ILE A 6 4.36 5.22 6.79
CA ILE A 6 4.69 4.65 5.49
C ILE A 6 5.16 3.22 5.73
N ILE A 7 4.44 2.24 5.18
CA ILE A 7 4.75 0.83 5.34
C ILE A 7 4.98 0.19 3.96
N CYS A 8 6.13 -0.45 3.81
CA CYS A 8 6.55 -1.23 2.64
C CYS A 8 6.72 -2.71 3.01
N ALA A 9 6.76 -3.61 2.04
CA ALA A 9 7.01 -5.02 2.30
C ALA A 9 8.51 -5.32 2.40
N GLY A 10 9.32 -4.74 1.52
CA GLY A 10 10.76 -4.97 1.41
C GLY A 10 11.62 -3.74 1.65
N ASP A 11 12.89 -3.98 1.90
CA ASP A 11 13.92 -2.94 2.05
C ASP A 11 14.14 -2.14 0.76
N GLU A 12 14.16 -2.79 -0.40
CA GLU A 12 14.22 -2.12 -1.71
C GLU A 12 13.03 -1.18 -1.94
N GLU A 13 11.86 -1.51 -1.41
CA GLU A 13 10.69 -0.64 -1.49
C GLU A 13 10.79 0.55 -0.55
N LEU A 14 11.38 0.37 0.63
CA LEU A 14 11.53 1.42 1.62
C LEU A 14 12.65 2.42 1.26
N GLU A 15 13.74 1.96 0.67
CA GLU A 15 14.93 2.78 0.41
C GLU A 15 14.62 4.11 -0.32
N PRO A 16 13.80 4.15 -1.39
CA PRO A 16 13.42 5.40 -2.04
C PRO A 16 12.74 6.42 -1.12
N PHE A 17 11.95 5.94 -0.15
CA PHE A 17 11.32 6.81 0.84
C PHE A 17 12.34 7.41 1.79
N LEU A 18 13.28 6.60 2.32
CA LEU A 18 14.33 7.08 3.22
C LEU A 18 15.21 8.13 2.57
N ARG A 19 15.57 7.96 1.31
CA ARG A 19 16.33 8.97 0.57
C ARG A 19 15.57 10.31 0.46
N ARG A 20 14.26 10.28 0.24
CA ARG A 20 13.40 11.47 0.14
C ARG A 20 13.09 12.10 1.50
N MET A 21 13.02 11.29 2.55
CA MET A 21 12.86 11.77 3.93
C MET A 21 14.14 12.43 4.47
N GLY A 22 15.31 12.08 3.92
CA GLY A 22 16.60 12.59 4.36
C GLY A 22 17.03 11.97 5.69
N LYS A 23 17.54 12.81 6.62
CA LYS A 23 17.98 12.32 7.92
C LYS A 23 16.79 11.88 8.77
N THR A 24 16.83 10.63 9.24
CA THR A 24 15.82 10.03 10.11
C THR A 24 16.42 9.61 11.45
N ALA A 25 15.61 9.64 12.51
CA ALA A 25 15.91 8.92 13.75
C ALA A 25 15.47 7.47 13.58
N VAL A 26 16.28 6.53 14.03
CA VAL A 26 16.00 5.10 13.88
C VAL A 26 15.84 4.47 15.25
N SER A 27 14.76 3.71 15.43
CA SER A 27 14.51 2.89 16.60
C SER A 27 14.14 1.47 16.18
N GLN A 28 14.25 0.50 17.10
CA GLN A 28 13.98 -0.90 16.80
C GLN A 28 12.94 -1.47 17.78
N LYS A 29 11.98 -2.24 17.24
CA LYS A 29 11.01 -3.01 18.01
C LYS A 29 10.56 -4.23 17.19
N ALA A 30 10.37 -5.37 17.83
CA ALA A 30 9.90 -6.61 17.20
C ALA A 30 10.68 -7.01 15.93
N MET A 31 12.01 -6.86 15.95
CA MET A 31 12.92 -7.08 14.81
C MET A 31 12.72 -6.13 13.63
N LEU A 32 11.93 -5.06 13.79
CA LEU A 32 11.67 -4.04 12.79
C LEU A 32 12.46 -2.77 13.10
N SER A 33 12.88 -2.06 12.05
CA SER A 33 13.53 -0.75 12.15
C SER A 33 12.56 0.34 11.71
N PHE A 34 12.27 1.27 12.61
CA PHE A 34 11.37 2.40 12.38
C PHE A 34 12.19 3.67 12.16
N HIS A 35 11.91 4.37 11.07
CA HIS A 35 12.61 5.57 10.63
C HIS A 35 11.70 6.78 10.78
N GLU A 36 11.95 7.62 11.78
CA GLU A 36 11.17 8.84 12.00
C GLU A 36 11.84 10.06 11.35
N GLY A 37 11.07 10.83 10.60
CA GLY A 37 11.56 11.99 9.85
C GLY A 37 10.41 12.83 9.30
N ARG A 38 10.59 13.36 8.10
CA ARG A 38 9.57 14.15 7.40
C ARG A 38 9.36 13.67 5.98
N ALA A 39 8.10 13.65 5.54
CA ALA A 39 7.71 13.34 4.17
C ALA A 39 6.76 14.43 3.65
N ALA A 40 7.15 15.15 2.59
CA ALA A 40 6.37 16.19 1.94
C ALA A 40 5.70 17.21 2.91
N GLY A 41 6.41 17.57 4.00
CA GLY A 41 5.89 18.52 4.99
C GLY A 41 5.24 17.90 6.23
N PHE A 42 4.81 16.64 6.18
CA PHE A 42 4.29 15.91 7.34
C PHE A 42 5.42 15.32 8.20
N SER A 43 5.19 15.17 9.50
CA SER A 43 5.97 14.19 10.27
C SER A 43 5.69 12.79 9.71
N ALA A 44 6.69 11.93 9.70
CA ALA A 44 6.52 10.59 9.15
C ALA A 44 7.27 9.54 9.98
N ALA A 45 6.72 8.33 10.02
CA ALA A 45 7.41 7.14 10.48
C ALA A 45 7.32 6.08 9.36
N ALA A 46 8.47 5.55 8.92
CA ALA A 46 8.56 4.64 7.80
C ALA A 46 9.28 3.35 8.20
N LEU A 47 8.84 2.22 7.65
CA LEU A 47 9.49 0.92 7.83
C LEU A 47 9.19 -0.02 6.66
N PHE A 48 9.98 -1.10 6.56
CA PHE A 48 9.52 -2.30 5.87
C PHE A 48 9.14 -3.38 6.88
N CYS A 49 8.07 -4.11 6.59
CA CYS A 49 7.49 -5.06 7.53
C CYS A 49 7.92 -6.52 7.31
N GLY A 50 8.47 -6.83 6.15
CA GLY A 50 8.56 -8.20 5.63
C GLY A 50 7.30 -8.57 4.84
N VAL A 51 7.42 -9.60 4.01
CA VAL A 51 6.36 -10.04 3.12
C VAL A 51 5.26 -10.80 3.89
N GLY A 52 4.00 -10.58 3.50
CA GLY A 52 2.85 -11.35 3.97
C GLY A 52 2.01 -10.67 5.05
N LYS A 53 0.79 -11.17 5.18
CA LYS A 53 -0.29 -10.57 5.99
C LYS A 53 0.06 -10.42 7.47
N VAL A 54 0.69 -11.44 8.07
CA VAL A 54 1.04 -11.43 9.51
C VAL A 54 2.11 -10.37 9.81
N ASN A 55 3.15 -10.28 8.97
CA ASN A 55 4.20 -9.27 9.11
C ASN A 55 3.62 -7.87 8.98
N ALA A 56 2.78 -7.65 7.98
CA ALA A 56 2.11 -6.37 7.76
C ALA A 56 1.22 -5.97 8.94
N ALA A 57 0.40 -6.90 9.45
CA ALA A 57 -0.49 -6.64 10.58
C ALA A 57 0.27 -6.32 11.88
N ALA A 58 1.35 -7.05 12.18
CA ALA A 58 2.18 -6.80 13.35
C ALA A 58 2.86 -5.43 13.28
N ALA A 59 3.43 -5.10 12.12
CA ALA A 59 4.16 -3.86 11.91
C ALA A 59 3.25 -2.62 11.98
N ILE A 60 2.07 -2.68 11.35
CA ILE A 60 1.14 -1.55 11.34
C ILE A 60 0.56 -1.27 12.73
N LEU A 61 0.28 -2.29 13.54
CA LEU A 61 -0.19 -2.08 14.90
C LEU A 61 0.85 -1.33 15.74
N ILE A 62 2.14 -1.71 15.63
CA ILE A 62 3.23 -0.99 16.30
C ILE A 62 3.31 0.46 15.81
N LEU A 63 3.15 0.69 14.51
CA LEU A 63 3.19 2.03 13.91
C LEU A 63 2.08 2.93 14.48
N ILE A 64 0.89 2.38 14.68
CA ILE A 64 -0.25 3.10 15.25
C ILE A 64 0.00 3.38 16.74
N ASP A 65 0.32 2.36 17.52
CA ASP A 65 0.34 2.44 18.98
C ASP A 65 1.57 3.18 19.52
N ASP A 66 2.76 2.87 18.99
CA ASP A 66 4.01 3.39 19.55
C ASP A 66 4.46 4.69 18.85
N TYR A 67 4.20 4.80 17.55
CA TYR A 67 4.65 5.95 16.77
C TYR A 67 3.56 7.00 16.56
N GLY A 68 2.32 6.71 16.95
CA GLY A 68 1.21 7.65 16.96
C GLY A 68 0.91 8.22 15.58
N VAL A 69 0.98 7.38 14.53
CA VAL A 69 0.59 7.80 13.18
C VAL A 69 -0.93 7.96 13.11
N ASP A 70 -1.38 9.00 12.45
CA ASP A 70 -2.80 9.34 12.30
C ASP A 70 -3.32 9.18 10.86
N ALA A 71 -2.50 8.65 9.99
CA ALA A 71 -2.85 8.13 8.66
C ALA A 71 -1.74 7.20 8.17
N VAL A 72 -2.07 6.25 7.29
CA VAL A 72 -1.15 5.25 6.78
C VAL A 72 -1.17 5.20 5.26
N ILE A 73 0.03 5.19 4.67
CA ILE A 73 0.26 4.87 3.26
C ILE A 73 0.99 3.52 3.19
N ASN A 74 0.33 2.50 2.64
CA ASN A 74 0.98 1.26 2.26
C ASN A 74 1.52 1.42 0.84
N ALA A 75 2.84 1.36 0.68
CA ALA A 75 3.48 1.65 -0.59
C ALA A 75 4.45 0.54 -0.98
N GLY A 76 4.61 0.33 -2.27
CA GLY A 76 5.53 -0.68 -2.80
C GLY A 76 5.13 -1.17 -4.17
N THR A 77 5.31 -2.46 -4.39
CA THR A 77 5.14 -3.13 -5.68
C THR A 77 3.96 -4.12 -5.66
N ALA A 78 3.49 -4.51 -6.84
CA ALA A 78 2.45 -5.53 -7.00
C ALA A 78 2.51 -6.18 -8.38
N GLY A 79 1.90 -7.35 -8.52
CA GLY A 79 1.63 -7.98 -9.81
C GLY A 79 0.41 -7.35 -10.50
N GLY A 80 0.56 -6.95 -11.76
CA GLY A 80 -0.54 -6.45 -12.58
C GLY A 80 -1.49 -7.59 -12.97
N MET A 81 -2.78 -7.39 -12.81
CA MET A 81 -3.78 -8.44 -13.00
C MET A 81 -4.54 -8.27 -14.31
N ASP A 82 -5.11 -7.12 -14.56
CA ASP A 82 -5.88 -6.79 -15.77
C ASP A 82 -4.95 -6.60 -16.98
N GLU A 83 -5.40 -6.99 -18.19
CA GLU A 83 -4.61 -6.88 -19.42
C GLU A 83 -4.31 -5.42 -19.81
N SER A 84 -5.10 -4.46 -19.35
CA SER A 84 -4.87 -3.03 -19.57
C SER A 84 -3.80 -2.42 -18.66
N VAL A 85 -3.26 -3.20 -17.70
CA VAL A 85 -2.23 -2.76 -16.76
C VAL A 85 -0.86 -3.19 -17.25
N GLY A 86 0.02 -2.23 -17.48
CA GLY A 86 1.39 -2.45 -17.95
C GLY A 86 2.43 -2.39 -16.84
N LEU A 87 3.66 -2.81 -17.16
CA LEU A 87 4.81 -2.62 -16.28
C LEU A 87 4.98 -1.14 -15.94
N PHE A 88 5.26 -0.88 -14.67
CA PHE A 88 5.45 0.47 -14.11
C PHE A 88 4.21 1.38 -14.13
N ASP A 89 3.02 0.85 -14.44
CA ASP A 89 1.79 1.52 -14.07
C ASP A 89 1.65 1.49 -12.54
N THR A 90 1.00 2.50 -11.98
CA THR A 90 0.79 2.58 -10.53
C THR A 90 -0.69 2.49 -10.22
N ILE A 91 -1.05 1.56 -9.35
CA ILE A 91 -2.42 1.39 -8.89
C ILE A 91 -2.57 1.98 -7.49
N VAL A 92 -3.50 2.90 -7.35
CA VAL A 92 -3.98 3.42 -6.07
C VAL A 92 -5.22 2.62 -5.69
N ALA A 93 -5.20 1.94 -4.57
CA ALA A 93 -6.34 1.16 -4.12
C ALA A 93 -7.51 2.09 -3.77
N GLU A 94 -8.65 1.91 -4.44
CA GLU A 94 -9.94 2.44 -3.99
C GLU A 94 -10.53 1.50 -2.94
N THR A 95 -10.42 0.21 -3.21
CA THR A 95 -10.90 -0.89 -2.36
C THR A 95 -9.84 -1.99 -2.35
N THR A 96 -9.73 -2.69 -1.24
CA THR A 96 -8.91 -3.90 -1.12
C THR A 96 -9.61 -4.95 -0.28
N PHE A 97 -9.29 -6.24 -0.54
CA PHE A 97 -9.77 -7.37 0.27
C PHE A 97 -8.85 -8.58 0.12
N TYR A 98 -9.05 -9.59 0.96
CA TYR A 98 -8.34 -10.86 0.88
C TYR A 98 -8.99 -11.77 -0.16
N HIS A 99 -8.22 -12.23 -1.14
CA HIS A 99 -8.71 -13.23 -2.10
C HIS A 99 -8.57 -14.68 -1.60
N ASP A 100 -7.96 -14.88 -0.45
CA ASP A 100 -7.66 -16.18 0.15
C ASP A 100 -8.28 -16.37 1.56
N VAL A 101 -9.25 -15.52 1.92
CA VAL A 101 -10.01 -15.59 3.17
C VAL A 101 -11.49 -15.59 2.82
N ASP A 102 -12.25 -16.49 3.41
CA ASP A 102 -13.71 -16.51 3.27
C ASP A 102 -14.34 -15.26 3.90
N ASP A 103 -15.23 -14.60 3.16
CA ASP A 103 -15.90 -13.36 3.60
C ASP A 103 -16.65 -13.55 4.92
N GLY A 104 -17.22 -14.72 5.16
CA GLY A 104 -17.93 -15.07 6.40
C GLY A 104 -17.04 -15.01 7.63
N ILE A 105 -15.74 -15.29 7.50
CA ILE A 105 -14.80 -15.18 8.62
C ILE A 105 -14.74 -13.74 9.15
N LEU A 106 -14.85 -12.76 8.28
CA LEU A 106 -14.76 -11.34 8.62
C LEU A 106 -16.11 -10.72 9.00
N THR A 107 -17.22 -11.24 8.47
CA THR A 107 -18.55 -10.64 8.60
C THR A 107 -19.44 -11.35 9.63
N GLU A 108 -19.31 -12.67 9.77
CA GLU A 108 -20.12 -13.49 10.69
C GLU A 108 -19.46 -13.76 12.05
N PHE A 109 -18.13 -13.56 12.10
CA PHE A 109 -17.34 -13.72 13.34
C PHE A 109 -16.71 -12.37 13.71
N HIS A 110 -16.11 -12.30 14.95
CA HIS A 110 -15.35 -11.11 15.32
C HIS A 110 -14.21 -10.85 14.31
N PRO A 111 -14.08 -9.62 13.79
CA PRO A 111 -14.59 -8.32 14.30
C PRO A 111 -15.97 -7.90 13.78
N TRP A 112 -16.75 -8.76 13.13
CA TRP A 112 -18.09 -8.48 12.58
C TRP A 112 -18.11 -7.26 11.66
N LEU A 113 -17.24 -7.28 10.66
CA LEU A 113 -17.18 -6.20 9.68
C LEU A 113 -18.48 -6.12 8.86
N PRO A 114 -18.91 -4.93 8.47
CA PRO A 114 -20.12 -4.77 7.64
C PRO A 114 -19.93 -5.35 6.23
N ALA A 115 -18.71 -5.48 5.77
CA ALA A 115 -18.32 -6.15 4.53
C ALA A 115 -16.87 -6.64 4.64
N ALA A 116 -16.51 -7.71 3.91
CA ALA A 116 -15.15 -8.24 3.85
C ALA A 116 -14.23 -7.42 2.91
N ARG A 117 -14.47 -6.10 2.82
CA ARG A 117 -13.74 -5.16 1.95
C ARG A 117 -13.35 -3.93 2.73
N PHE A 118 -12.22 -3.34 2.38
CA PHE A 118 -11.67 -2.15 3.02
C PHE A 118 -11.54 -1.05 1.99
N GLU A 119 -12.22 0.06 2.25
CA GLU A 119 -12.18 1.25 1.40
C GLU A 119 -11.04 2.17 1.82
N ALA A 120 -10.39 2.79 0.85
CA ALA A 120 -9.40 3.82 1.13
C ALA A 120 -10.06 5.09 1.69
N ASP A 121 -9.32 5.85 2.47
CA ASP A 121 -9.81 7.11 3.03
C ASP A 121 -10.18 8.11 1.93
N PRO A 122 -11.38 8.73 1.97
CA PRO A 122 -11.85 9.65 0.92
C PRO A 122 -10.94 10.86 0.70
N LEU A 123 -10.30 11.38 1.76
CA LEU A 123 -9.42 12.54 1.67
C LEU A 123 -8.09 12.19 0.99
N LEU A 124 -7.51 11.03 1.35
CA LEU A 124 -6.32 10.50 0.70
C LEU A 124 -6.60 10.15 -0.76
N LEU A 125 -7.76 9.56 -1.06
CA LEU A 125 -8.21 9.30 -2.44
C LEU A 125 -8.43 10.58 -3.25
N ALA A 126 -8.94 11.65 -2.64
CA ALA A 126 -9.08 12.93 -3.32
C ALA A 126 -7.72 13.51 -3.73
N ALA A 127 -6.70 13.41 -2.86
CA ALA A 127 -5.33 13.81 -3.17
C ALA A 127 -4.75 12.95 -4.30
N ALA A 128 -4.87 11.62 -4.21
CA ALA A 128 -4.44 10.69 -5.25
C ALA A 128 -5.15 10.96 -6.60
N GLY A 129 -6.44 11.29 -6.56
CA GLY A 129 -7.22 11.62 -7.76
C GLY A 129 -6.69 12.85 -8.52
N ARG A 130 -6.02 13.79 -7.85
CA ARG A 130 -5.35 14.91 -8.52
C ARG A 130 -4.11 14.44 -9.29
N VAL A 131 -3.36 13.50 -8.74
CA VAL A 131 -2.20 12.88 -9.41
C VAL A 131 -2.66 12.05 -10.60
N CYS A 132 -3.69 11.19 -10.43
CA CYS A 132 -4.25 10.37 -11.53
C CYS A 132 -4.68 11.21 -12.74
N ARG A 133 -5.27 12.39 -12.52
CA ARG A 133 -5.68 13.28 -13.65
C ARG A 133 -4.52 13.83 -14.47
N ARG A 134 -3.32 13.90 -13.88
CA ARG A 134 -2.11 14.44 -14.57
C ARG A 134 -1.21 13.35 -15.12
N ASN A 135 -1.36 12.12 -14.64
CA ASN A 135 -0.52 11.00 -15.01
C ASN A 135 -1.37 9.77 -15.37
N ALA A 136 -1.50 9.49 -16.66
CA ALA A 136 -2.30 8.37 -17.16
C ALA A 136 -1.77 6.98 -16.73
N LYS A 137 -0.54 6.90 -16.23
CA LYS A 137 0.02 5.68 -15.65
C LYS A 137 -0.37 5.46 -14.20
N VAL A 138 -1.02 6.43 -13.56
CA VAL A 138 -1.54 6.30 -12.20
C VAL A 138 -3.04 6.11 -12.27
N ARG A 139 -3.49 4.94 -11.87
CA ARG A 139 -4.91 4.52 -11.95
C ARG A 139 -5.44 4.18 -10.57
N ARG A 140 -6.74 4.35 -10.40
CA ARG A 140 -7.44 3.90 -9.19
C ARG A 140 -8.19 2.61 -9.48
N GLY A 141 -8.26 1.72 -8.50
CA GLY A 141 -9.04 0.51 -8.64
C GLY A 141 -8.83 -0.52 -7.53
N LEU A 142 -9.24 -1.73 -7.80
CA LEU A 142 -9.19 -2.84 -6.86
C LEU A 142 -7.77 -3.44 -6.79
N ILE A 143 -7.26 -3.60 -5.56
CA ILE A 143 -6.09 -4.43 -5.25
C ILE A 143 -6.55 -5.59 -4.37
N VAL A 144 -6.18 -6.82 -4.73
CA VAL A 144 -6.48 -8.01 -3.91
C VAL A 144 -5.22 -8.55 -3.25
N THR A 145 -5.37 -9.08 -2.03
CA THR A 145 -4.24 -9.54 -1.21
C THR A 145 -4.38 -11.01 -0.84
N GLY A 146 -3.26 -11.76 -0.88
CA GLY A 146 -3.19 -13.12 -0.34
C GLY A 146 -1.75 -13.55 -0.08
N ASP A 147 -1.53 -14.56 0.78
CA ASP A 147 -0.19 -15.04 1.17
C ASP A 147 0.46 -15.96 0.12
N ARG A 148 0.24 -15.64 -1.17
CA ARG A 148 0.83 -16.38 -2.30
C ARG A 148 1.16 -15.44 -3.45
N PHE A 149 2.30 -15.70 -4.09
CA PHE A 149 2.59 -15.10 -5.38
C PHE A 149 1.58 -15.59 -6.43
N VAL A 150 0.97 -14.67 -7.18
CA VAL A 150 -0.10 -14.99 -8.14
C VAL A 150 0.51 -15.53 -9.44
N ASP A 151 0.39 -16.84 -9.66
CA ASP A 151 0.75 -17.50 -10.92
C ASP A 151 -0.34 -17.33 -12.00
N GLY A 152 -0.08 -17.85 -13.22
CA GLY A 152 -0.99 -17.71 -14.35
C GLY A 152 -2.37 -18.35 -14.14
N GLY A 153 -2.44 -19.49 -13.46
CA GLY A 153 -3.70 -20.17 -13.16
C GLY A 153 -4.53 -19.39 -12.15
N MET A 154 -3.91 -18.94 -11.08
CA MET A 154 -4.54 -18.10 -10.05
C MET A 154 -4.95 -16.73 -10.62
N ARG A 155 -4.10 -16.09 -11.44
CA ARG A 155 -4.43 -14.84 -12.14
C ARG A 155 -5.72 -14.95 -12.94
N SER A 156 -5.87 -16.02 -13.74
CA SER A 156 -7.06 -16.26 -14.54
C SER A 156 -8.33 -16.45 -13.70
N LEU A 157 -8.20 -17.13 -12.55
CA LEU A 157 -9.29 -17.32 -11.61
C LEU A 157 -9.72 -15.96 -10.98
N LEU A 158 -8.79 -15.24 -10.42
CA LEU A 158 -9.05 -13.96 -9.75
C LEU A 158 -9.61 -12.90 -10.71
N ASN A 159 -9.10 -12.86 -11.96
CA ASN A 159 -9.61 -11.92 -12.96
C ASN A 159 -11.07 -12.25 -13.34
N ARG A 160 -11.42 -13.52 -13.46
CA ARG A 160 -12.80 -13.94 -13.76
C ARG A 160 -13.76 -13.61 -12.61
N GLU A 161 -13.29 -13.72 -11.37
CA GLU A 161 -14.13 -13.56 -10.19
C GLU A 161 -14.24 -12.11 -9.72
N TYR A 162 -13.15 -11.37 -9.73
CA TYR A 162 -13.07 -10.06 -9.11
C TYR A 162 -12.61 -8.93 -10.04
N ALA A 163 -11.99 -9.24 -11.16
CA ALA A 163 -11.40 -8.29 -12.11
C ALA A 163 -10.50 -7.22 -11.43
N PRO A 164 -9.52 -7.60 -10.58
CA PRO A 164 -8.66 -6.64 -9.91
C PRO A 164 -7.65 -6.03 -10.89
N LEU A 165 -7.16 -4.82 -10.59
CA LEU A 165 -6.07 -4.20 -11.34
C LEU A 165 -4.71 -4.74 -10.90
N ALA A 166 -4.55 -5.06 -9.61
CA ALA A 166 -3.30 -5.58 -9.06
C ALA A 166 -3.55 -6.61 -7.94
N ALA A 167 -2.53 -7.42 -7.66
CA ALA A 167 -2.49 -8.33 -6.53
C ALA A 167 -1.17 -8.18 -5.77
N ASP A 168 -1.25 -8.26 -4.44
CA ASP A 168 -0.10 -8.18 -3.53
C ASP A 168 -0.26 -9.14 -2.34
N MET A 169 0.60 -8.98 -1.33
CA MET A 169 0.60 -9.85 -0.16
C MET A 169 0.36 -9.11 1.18
N GLU A 170 0.12 -7.78 1.19
CA GLU A 170 0.05 -6.98 2.42
C GLU A 170 -1.14 -6.02 2.50
N THR A 171 -1.55 -5.45 1.39
CA THR A 171 -2.46 -4.28 1.36
C THR A 171 -3.73 -4.49 2.19
N ALA A 172 -4.43 -5.61 2.02
CA ALA A 172 -5.65 -5.85 2.79
C ALA A 172 -5.37 -6.04 4.29
N ALA A 173 -4.20 -6.58 4.67
CA ALA A 173 -3.85 -6.75 6.08
C ALA A 173 -3.58 -5.38 6.75
N VAL A 174 -2.87 -4.49 6.07
CA VAL A 174 -2.68 -3.10 6.53
C VAL A 174 -4.01 -2.38 6.62
N ALA A 175 -4.84 -2.48 5.58
CA ALA A 175 -6.17 -1.85 5.53
C ALA A 175 -7.08 -2.35 6.66
N HIS A 176 -7.07 -3.67 6.92
CA HIS A 176 -7.86 -4.28 8.00
C HIS A 176 -7.48 -3.72 9.38
N VAL A 177 -6.18 -3.69 9.70
CA VAL A 177 -5.71 -3.14 10.98
C VAL A 177 -6.02 -1.63 11.06
N CYS A 178 -5.85 -0.87 9.99
CA CYS A 178 -6.25 0.53 9.94
C CYS A 178 -7.76 0.70 10.18
N HIS A 179 -8.59 -0.13 9.55
CA HIS A 179 -10.05 -0.08 9.68
C HIS A 179 -10.50 -0.29 11.14
N VAL A 180 -10.00 -1.34 11.81
CA VAL A 180 -10.41 -1.64 13.20
C VAL A 180 -9.86 -0.62 14.22
N ASN A 181 -8.83 0.14 13.85
CA ASN A 181 -8.28 1.23 14.66
C ASN A 181 -8.78 2.63 14.23
N ALA A 182 -9.70 2.71 13.26
CA ALA A 182 -10.21 3.95 12.70
C ALA A 182 -9.09 4.90 12.18
N ILE A 183 -8.04 4.35 11.59
CA ILE A 183 -6.92 5.09 11.00
C ILE A 183 -7.14 5.23 9.48
N PRO A 184 -7.13 6.44 8.91
CA PRO A 184 -7.14 6.68 7.47
C PRO A 184 -6.05 5.90 6.74
N PHE A 185 -6.42 5.25 5.64
CA PHE A 185 -5.56 4.35 4.89
C PHE A 185 -5.60 4.63 3.39
N LEU A 186 -4.45 4.46 2.71
CA LEU A 186 -4.32 4.40 1.26
C LEU A 186 -3.23 3.41 0.88
N ALA A 187 -3.43 2.66 -0.21
CA ALA A 187 -2.34 1.88 -0.81
C ALA A 187 -1.96 2.41 -2.20
N VAL A 188 -0.66 2.35 -2.49
CA VAL A 188 -0.06 2.78 -3.77
C VAL A 188 0.93 1.72 -4.21
N ARG A 189 0.63 1.01 -5.29
CA ARG A 189 1.43 -0.13 -5.78
C ARG A 189 1.87 0.09 -7.23
N CYS A 190 3.17 0.03 -7.49
CA CYS A 190 3.73 0.07 -8.84
C CYS A 190 3.93 -1.36 -9.37
N ILE A 191 3.57 -1.58 -10.64
CA ILE A 191 3.52 -2.92 -11.23
C ILE A 191 4.91 -3.40 -11.65
N THR A 192 5.30 -4.58 -11.16
CA THR A 192 6.59 -5.23 -11.43
C THR A 192 6.50 -6.38 -12.42
N ASP A 193 5.35 -7.05 -12.49
CA ASP A 193 5.09 -8.19 -13.36
C ASP A 193 3.64 -8.18 -13.86
N THR A 194 3.41 -8.83 -14.99
CA THR A 194 2.09 -8.90 -15.65
C THR A 194 1.89 -10.27 -16.29
N SER A 195 0.74 -10.51 -16.91
CA SER A 195 0.51 -11.74 -17.69
C SER A 195 1.49 -11.91 -18.85
N VAL A 196 2.01 -10.81 -19.42
CA VAL A 196 2.96 -10.81 -20.55
C VAL A 196 4.41 -10.94 -20.08
N CYS A 197 4.71 -10.41 -18.90
CA CYS A 197 6.02 -10.49 -18.26
C CYS A 197 5.85 -11.06 -16.83
N PRO A 198 5.59 -12.37 -16.70
CA PRO A 198 5.17 -12.96 -15.44
C PRO A 198 6.34 -13.42 -14.56
N GLY A 199 6.06 -13.61 -13.29
CA GLY A 199 6.85 -14.40 -12.36
C GLY A 199 7.88 -13.62 -11.57
N GLN A 200 8.56 -14.35 -10.71
CA GLN A 200 9.50 -13.81 -9.74
C GLN A 200 10.69 -13.11 -10.41
N ASP A 201 11.20 -13.64 -11.53
CA ASP A 201 12.31 -13.04 -12.27
C ASP A 201 11.94 -11.62 -12.78
N ALA A 202 10.68 -11.44 -13.22
CA ALA A 202 10.20 -10.12 -13.64
C ALA A 202 10.10 -9.17 -12.45
N PHE A 203 9.57 -9.65 -11.33
CA PHE A 203 9.54 -8.90 -10.07
C PHE A 203 10.95 -8.45 -9.66
N GLU A 204 11.91 -9.34 -9.51
CA GLU A 204 13.28 -9.04 -9.08
C GLU A 204 13.95 -8.02 -10.00
N LYS A 205 13.78 -8.17 -11.31
CA LYS A 205 14.34 -7.24 -12.32
C LYS A 205 13.76 -5.83 -12.24
N ASN A 206 12.49 -5.71 -11.89
CA ASN A 206 11.75 -4.47 -11.97
C ASN A 206 11.55 -3.78 -10.60
N CYS A 207 11.78 -4.49 -9.49
CA CYS A 207 11.46 -4.06 -8.13
C CYS A 207 12.06 -2.68 -7.80
N ALA A 208 13.35 -2.48 -7.96
CA ALA A 208 14.01 -1.23 -7.64
C ALA A 208 13.42 -0.03 -8.40
N ARG A 209 13.14 -0.20 -9.71
CA ARG A 209 12.54 0.86 -10.52
C ARG A 209 11.07 1.13 -10.14
N ALA A 210 10.31 0.08 -9.90
CA ALA A 210 8.91 0.22 -9.50
C ALA A 210 8.80 0.89 -8.13
N SER A 211 9.71 0.58 -7.21
CA SER A 211 9.79 1.18 -5.88
C SER A 211 10.08 2.68 -5.93
N GLU A 212 10.99 3.10 -6.83
CA GLU A 212 11.25 4.53 -7.09
C GLU A 212 9.98 5.26 -7.57
N ILE A 213 9.27 4.66 -8.54
CA ILE A 213 8.04 5.24 -9.09
C ILE A 213 6.95 5.31 -8.00
N ALA A 214 6.77 4.24 -7.22
CA ALA A 214 5.79 4.23 -6.13
C ALA A 214 6.08 5.35 -5.12
N ALA A 215 7.35 5.52 -4.73
CA ALA A 215 7.76 6.59 -3.83
C ALA A 215 7.50 7.99 -4.41
N ASP A 216 7.82 8.22 -5.69
CA ASP A 216 7.54 9.50 -6.36
C ASP A 216 6.04 9.82 -6.33
N ILE A 217 5.19 8.85 -6.68
CA ILE A 217 3.73 9.02 -6.68
C ILE A 217 3.21 9.29 -5.26
N VAL A 218 3.69 8.56 -4.25
CA VAL A 218 3.31 8.82 -2.85
C VAL A 218 3.69 10.25 -2.43
N PHE A 219 4.90 10.71 -2.75
CA PHE A 219 5.32 12.07 -2.43
C PHE A 219 4.50 13.13 -3.19
N GLU A 220 4.06 12.86 -4.41
CA GLU A 220 3.12 13.73 -5.13
C GLU A 220 1.76 13.76 -4.44
N ILE A 221 1.22 12.61 -4.04
CA ILE A 221 -0.05 12.52 -3.29
C ILE A 221 0.04 13.30 -1.97
N LEU A 222 1.13 13.13 -1.23
CA LEU A 222 1.33 13.86 0.03
C LEU A 222 1.41 15.39 -0.20
N ARG A 223 2.05 15.86 -1.28
CA ARG A 223 2.03 17.30 -1.63
C ARG A 223 0.62 17.79 -1.96
N GLU A 224 -0.16 17.02 -2.73
CA GLU A 224 -1.56 17.37 -2.98
C GLU A 224 -2.40 17.39 -1.70
N LEU A 225 -2.11 16.48 -0.77
CA LEU A 225 -2.77 16.44 0.53
C LEU A 225 -2.49 17.72 1.35
N THR A 226 -1.29 18.29 1.30
CA THR A 226 -1.00 19.58 1.97
C THR A 226 -1.81 20.73 1.42
N VAL A 227 -2.23 20.66 0.17
CA VAL A 227 -3.09 21.69 -0.46
C VAL A 227 -4.55 21.53 -0.03
N ILE A 228 -5.00 20.27 0.16
CA ILE A 228 -6.39 19.96 0.56
C ILE A 228 -6.58 20.21 2.07
N VAL A 229 -5.59 19.84 2.87
CA VAL A 229 -5.57 20.03 4.32
C VAL A 229 -4.46 21.04 4.64
N PRO A 230 -4.72 22.33 4.54
CA PRO A 230 -3.72 23.32 4.97
C PRO A 230 -3.38 23.03 6.42
N ALA A 231 -2.08 23.03 6.72
CA ALA A 231 -1.57 22.78 8.06
C ALA A 231 -2.35 23.66 9.05
N LEU A 232 -3.03 23.03 10.00
CA LEU A 232 -3.49 23.72 11.19
C LEU A 232 -2.22 24.19 11.91
N SER A 233 -1.89 25.45 11.68
CA SER A 233 -0.79 26.18 12.33
C SER A 233 -0.98 26.20 13.84
#